data_4c6d9207254b33c428dbfc808f68cd98
#
_entry.id   4c6d9207254b33c428dbfc808f68cd98
#
_cell.length_a   1.000
_cell.length_b   1.000
_cell.length_c   1.000
_cell.angle_alpha   90.00
_cell.angle_beta   90.00
_cell.angle_gamma   90.00
#
_symmetry.space_group_name_H-M   'P 1'
#
loop_
_entity.id
_entity.type
_entity.pdbx_description
1 polymer ?
#
loop_
_entity_poly.entity_id
_entity_poly.type
_entity_poly.pdbx_seq_one_letter_code
_entity_poly.pdbx_strand_id
1 'polypeptide(L)'
;MEVMSVSPHEPLDDLVRVLGYVDAIDQRNDMHEVANEMFAMSCWTPQFCQALIRAAEAAGGFAAEPGDPVPGHEISLAMISPRLFEAVQNDMGERIWPQLQRHWPLIDYHGINDAFIIKYQQGGQEELRPHHDVAQVSASIKLNDAYEGAVLEFPRQGANNAALPVGSLLAWPSLVTHPHHSTRITKGTKYSLTIWFELPLSLS
;
A
#
# COMPACT_ATOMS: atom_id res chain seq x y z
N MET A 1 12.62 -41.41 -8.34
CA MET A 1 12.96 -40.04 -7.84
C MET A 1 11.83 -39.16 -8.34
N GLU A 2 10.77 -39.04 -7.54
CA GLU A 2 9.57 -38.23 -7.86
C GLU A 2 9.95 -36.75 -7.72
N VAL A 3 9.83 -36.03 -8.82
CA VAL A 3 9.88 -34.55 -8.80
C VAL A 3 8.55 -34.10 -8.20
N MET A 4 8.58 -33.70 -6.93
CA MET A 4 7.43 -33.03 -6.31
C MET A 4 7.18 -31.73 -7.10
N SER A 5 6.08 -31.69 -7.82
CA SER A 5 5.59 -30.46 -8.46
C SER A 5 5.08 -29.55 -7.36
N VAL A 6 5.86 -28.55 -7.02
CA VAL A 6 5.42 -27.46 -6.13
C VAL A 6 4.32 -26.70 -6.84
N SER A 7 3.12 -26.68 -6.25
CA SER A 7 1.99 -25.92 -6.76
C SER A 7 2.33 -24.43 -6.77
N PRO A 8 2.06 -23.66 -7.85
CA PRO A 8 2.33 -22.24 -7.90
C PRO A 8 1.52 -21.40 -6.87
N HIS A 9 0.59 -22.01 -6.16
CA HIS A 9 -0.23 -21.37 -5.11
C HIS A 9 0.35 -21.49 -3.69
N GLU A 10 1.33 -22.37 -3.43
CA GLU A 10 1.91 -22.53 -2.08
C GLU A 10 2.51 -21.25 -1.49
N PRO A 11 3.23 -20.40 -2.25
CA PRO A 11 3.79 -19.17 -1.69
C PRO A 11 2.73 -18.14 -1.25
N LEU A 12 1.55 -18.16 -1.88
CA LEU A 12 0.45 -17.24 -1.59
C LEU A 12 -0.35 -17.68 -0.36
N ASP A 13 -0.58 -18.98 -0.21
CA ASP A 13 -1.23 -19.52 0.99
C ASP A 13 -0.37 -19.30 2.24
N ASP A 14 0.96 -19.37 2.11
CA ASP A 14 1.89 -19.01 3.17
C ASP A 14 1.82 -17.51 3.52
N LEU A 15 1.71 -16.61 2.55
CA LEU A 15 1.52 -15.18 2.80
C LEU A 15 0.23 -14.88 3.55
N VAL A 16 -0.88 -15.48 3.15
CA VAL A 16 -2.17 -15.34 3.83
C VAL A 16 -2.09 -15.87 5.25
N ARG A 17 -1.44 -17.01 5.44
CA ARG A 17 -1.20 -17.59 6.76
C ARG A 17 -0.35 -16.68 7.64
N VAL A 18 0.72 -16.09 7.09
CA VAL A 18 1.62 -15.18 7.81
C VAL A 18 0.90 -13.88 8.17
N LEU A 19 0.03 -13.33 7.32
CA LEU A 19 -0.80 -12.16 7.65
C LEU A 19 -1.80 -12.45 8.78
N GLY A 20 -2.29 -13.68 8.87
CA GLY A 20 -3.13 -14.14 9.99
C GLY A 20 -2.35 -14.40 11.28
N TYR A 21 -1.02 -14.32 11.26
CA TYR A 21 -0.16 -14.55 12.42
C TYR A 21 0.76 -13.33 12.66
N VAL A 22 1.04 -13.11 13.92
CA VAL A 22 1.81 -12.01 14.52
C VAL A 22 3.17 -11.72 13.86
N ASP A 23 3.73 -12.66 13.11
CA ASP A 23 5.06 -12.53 12.50
C ASP A 23 5.13 -11.57 11.30
N ALA A 24 4.01 -11.29 10.65
CA ALA A 24 3.95 -10.30 9.56
C ALA A 24 3.74 -8.88 10.07
N ILE A 25 3.17 -8.76 11.26
CA ILE A 25 2.74 -7.52 11.88
C ILE A 25 3.90 -6.99 12.72
N ASP A 26 4.33 -5.76 12.44
CA ASP A 26 5.25 -5.08 13.34
C ASP A 26 4.51 -4.68 14.63
N GLN A 27 4.94 -5.23 15.75
CA GLN A 27 4.32 -5.03 17.06
C GLN A 27 4.53 -3.62 17.63
N ARG A 28 5.39 -2.80 17.01
CA ARG A 28 5.61 -1.40 17.38
C ARG A 28 4.45 -0.54 16.85
N ASN A 29 3.31 -0.63 17.49
CA ASN A 29 2.04 -0.05 17.05
C ASN A 29 1.86 1.42 17.48
N ASP A 30 2.87 2.26 17.31
CA ASP A 30 2.77 3.67 17.65
C ASP A 30 2.46 4.50 16.40
N MET A 31 1.17 4.71 16.15
CA MET A 31 0.74 5.67 15.14
C MET A 31 1.02 7.08 15.65
N HIS A 32 1.74 7.86 14.86
CA HIS A 32 2.12 9.23 15.19
C HIS A 32 1.95 10.16 13.99
N GLU A 33 1.67 11.43 14.27
CA GLU A 33 1.57 12.45 13.24
C GLU A 33 2.95 12.84 12.72
N VAL A 34 3.13 12.77 11.41
CA VAL A 34 4.40 13.14 10.73
C VAL A 34 4.29 14.49 10.00
N ALA A 35 3.09 14.91 9.66
CA ALA A 35 2.74 16.22 9.13
C ALA A 35 1.25 16.46 9.39
N ASN A 36 0.75 17.65 9.07
CA ASN A 36 -0.64 18.01 9.32
C ASN A 36 -1.61 16.97 8.75
N GLU A 37 -2.34 16.29 9.62
CA GLU A 37 -3.29 15.20 9.32
C GLU A 37 -2.67 14.03 8.51
N MET A 38 -1.37 13.81 8.66
CA MET A 38 -0.68 12.66 8.08
C MET A 38 -0.08 11.81 9.20
N PHE A 39 -0.44 10.54 9.23
CA PHE A 39 -0.08 9.62 10.30
C PHE A 39 0.73 8.44 9.80
N ALA A 40 1.80 8.12 10.50
CA ALA A 40 2.65 6.97 10.17
C ALA A 40 2.75 5.99 11.33
N MET A 41 2.93 4.72 11.00
CA MET A 41 3.22 3.65 11.96
C MET A 41 3.97 2.50 11.30
N SER A 42 4.68 1.70 12.09
CA SER A 42 5.17 0.40 11.65
C SER A 42 3.98 -0.54 11.42
N CYS A 43 3.87 -1.11 10.23
CA CYS A 43 2.74 -1.92 9.83
C CYS A 43 3.13 -3.39 9.59
N TRP A 44 4.12 -3.64 8.74
CA TRP A 44 4.58 -4.97 8.37
C TRP A 44 6.08 -5.13 8.52
N THR A 45 6.54 -6.37 8.71
CA THR A 45 7.96 -6.67 8.73
C THR A 45 8.58 -6.53 7.34
N PRO A 46 9.87 -6.16 7.21
CA PRO A 46 10.55 -6.13 5.92
C PRO A 46 10.54 -7.48 5.19
N GLN A 47 10.56 -8.60 5.92
CA GLN A 47 10.48 -9.95 5.37
C GLN A 47 9.13 -10.20 4.67
N PHE A 48 8.03 -9.78 5.30
CA PHE A 48 6.71 -9.86 4.68
C PHE A 48 6.62 -8.97 3.44
N CYS A 49 7.09 -7.72 3.51
CA CYS A 49 7.13 -6.81 2.36
C CYS A 49 7.88 -7.43 1.17
N GLN A 50 9.04 -8.04 1.44
CA GLN A 50 9.81 -8.72 0.39
C GLN A 50 9.09 -9.95 -0.18
N ALA A 51 8.40 -10.73 0.66
CA ALA A 51 7.60 -11.87 0.21
C ALA A 51 6.43 -11.40 -0.67
N LEU A 52 5.78 -10.30 -0.31
CA LEU A 52 4.69 -9.68 -1.09
C LEU A 52 5.19 -9.20 -2.46
N ILE A 53 6.36 -8.56 -2.54
CA ILE A 53 6.98 -8.17 -3.82
C ILE A 53 7.21 -9.40 -4.70
N ARG A 54 7.78 -10.48 -4.14
CA ARG A 54 8.00 -11.72 -4.91
C ARG A 54 6.71 -12.31 -5.44
N ALA A 55 5.64 -12.29 -4.64
CA ALA A 55 4.32 -12.78 -5.06
C ALA A 55 3.75 -11.92 -6.21
N ALA A 56 3.86 -10.60 -6.11
CA ALA A 56 3.41 -9.67 -7.16
C ALA A 56 4.19 -9.87 -8.46
N GLU A 57 5.52 -10.01 -8.40
CA GLU A 57 6.35 -10.28 -9.58
C GLU A 57 6.05 -11.66 -10.21
N ALA A 58 5.81 -12.68 -9.38
CA ALA A 58 5.45 -14.02 -9.85
C ALA A 58 4.06 -14.04 -10.51
N ALA A 59 3.11 -13.27 -10.01
CA ALA A 59 1.80 -13.11 -10.63
C ALA A 59 1.90 -12.39 -11.98
N GLY A 60 2.81 -11.41 -12.09
CA GLY A 60 2.95 -10.58 -13.29
C GLY A 60 1.74 -9.68 -13.51
N GLY A 61 1.71 -9.02 -14.66
CA GLY A 61 0.51 -8.23 -15.03
C GLY A 61 0.48 -6.80 -14.47
N PHE A 62 1.62 -6.28 -14.02
CA PHE A 62 1.72 -4.85 -13.75
C PHE A 62 1.37 -4.05 -15.02
N ALA A 63 0.30 -3.29 -14.98
CA ALA A 63 -0.20 -2.51 -16.11
C ALA A 63 -0.90 -1.25 -15.62
N ALA A 64 -1.00 -0.27 -16.50
CA ALA A 64 -1.88 0.87 -16.28
C ALA A 64 -3.33 0.47 -16.59
N GLU A 65 -4.28 0.89 -15.74
CA GLU A 65 -5.69 0.70 -16.04
C GLU A 65 -6.11 1.55 -17.23
N PRO A 66 -6.80 0.96 -18.23
CA PRO A 66 -7.30 1.72 -19.35
C PRO A 66 -8.31 2.80 -18.92
N GLY A 67 -8.01 4.06 -19.26
CA GLY A 67 -8.88 5.18 -18.93
C GLY A 67 -8.62 5.83 -17.57
N ASP A 68 -7.67 5.31 -16.79
CA ASP A 68 -7.24 5.96 -15.56
C ASP A 68 -6.61 7.33 -15.89
N PRO A 69 -7.12 8.43 -15.31
CA PRO A 69 -6.52 9.75 -15.49
C PRO A 69 -5.13 9.88 -14.85
N VAL A 70 -4.74 8.98 -13.94
CA VAL A 70 -3.44 8.95 -13.26
C VAL A 70 -2.82 7.55 -13.38
N PRO A 71 -2.50 7.11 -14.61
CA PRO A 71 -2.14 5.72 -14.84
C PRO A 71 -0.85 5.35 -14.13
N GLY A 72 -0.88 4.27 -13.36
CA GLY A 72 0.25 3.63 -12.69
C GLY A 72 0.52 2.24 -13.24
N HIS A 73 1.77 1.76 -13.21
CA HIS A 73 2.04 0.34 -13.41
C HIS A 73 1.77 -0.39 -12.11
N GLU A 74 0.59 -0.96 -12.01
CA GLU A 74 0.08 -1.52 -10.76
C GLU A 74 -0.52 -2.92 -10.95
N ILE A 75 -0.65 -3.63 -9.84
CA ILE A 75 -1.36 -4.90 -9.74
C ILE A 75 -2.17 -4.92 -8.44
N SER A 76 -3.49 -5.14 -8.54
CA SER A 76 -4.33 -5.27 -7.36
C SER A 76 -3.99 -6.53 -6.56
N LEU A 77 -4.05 -6.45 -5.23
CA LEU A 77 -3.90 -7.62 -4.36
C LEU A 77 -4.95 -8.69 -4.66
N ALA A 78 -6.16 -8.29 -5.04
CA ALA A 78 -7.22 -9.22 -5.42
C ALA A 78 -6.85 -10.04 -6.67
N MET A 79 -6.09 -9.46 -7.60
CA MET A 79 -5.57 -10.16 -8.78
C MET A 79 -4.43 -11.11 -8.44
N ILE A 80 -3.60 -10.79 -7.43
CA ILE A 80 -2.58 -11.70 -6.93
C ILE A 80 -3.23 -12.86 -6.19
N SER A 81 -4.13 -12.55 -5.23
CA SER A 81 -4.89 -13.53 -4.46
C SER A 81 -6.08 -12.85 -3.75
N PRO A 82 -7.33 -13.26 -4.04
CA PRO A 82 -8.50 -12.78 -3.30
C PRO A 82 -8.39 -13.01 -1.78
N ARG A 83 -7.80 -14.12 -1.35
CA ARG A 83 -7.55 -14.42 0.08
C ARG A 83 -6.57 -13.43 0.71
N LEU A 84 -5.54 -13.02 -0.01
CA LEU A 84 -4.58 -12.02 0.46
C LEU A 84 -5.27 -10.65 0.61
N PHE A 85 -6.08 -10.27 -0.36
CA PHE A 85 -6.88 -9.04 -0.29
C PHE A 85 -7.81 -9.04 0.93
N GLU A 86 -8.56 -10.13 1.15
CA GLU A 86 -9.44 -10.29 2.31
C GLU A 86 -8.66 -10.21 3.64
N ALA A 87 -7.50 -10.88 3.72
CA ALA A 87 -6.66 -10.83 4.91
C ALA A 87 -6.14 -9.41 5.20
N VAL A 88 -5.72 -8.67 4.17
CA VAL A 88 -5.32 -7.27 4.31
C VAL A 88 -6.50 -6.40 4.73
N GLN A 89 -7.67 -6.57 4.12
CA GLN A 89 -8.88 -5.83 4.49
C GLN A 89 -9.25 -6.02 5.96
N ASN A 90 -9.19 -7.26 6.46
CA ASN A 90 -9.46 -7.58 7.87
C ASN A 90 -8.40 -6.94 8.78
N ASP A 91 -7.11 -7.07 8.46
CA ASP A 91 -6.02 -6.45 9.23
C ASP A 91 -6.17 -4.91 9.31
N MET A 92 -6.51 -4.27 8.20
CA MET A 92 -6.75 -2.83 8.17
C MET A 92 -7.94 -2.44 9.04
N GLY A 93 -9.05 -3.17 9.00
CA GLY A 93 -10.24 -2.91 9.79
C GLY A 93 -10.04 -3.16 11.29
N GLU A 94 -9.38 -4.24 11.65
CA GLU A 94 -9.22 -4.66 13.05
C GLU A 94 -8.07 -3.94 13.77
N ARG A 95 -6.98 -3.65 13.08
CA ARG A 95 -5.75 -3.14 13.69
C ARG A 95 -5.44 -1.68 13.35
N ILE A 96 -5.61 -1.27 12.10
CA ILE A 96 -5.20 0.06 11.63
C ILE A 96 -6.32 1.08 11.83
N TRP A 97 -7.53 0.77 11.40
CA TRP A 97 -8.65 1.69 11.45
C TRP A 97 -8.97 2.23 12.85
N PRO A 98 -8.98 1.42 13.92
CA PRO A 98 -9.21 1.94 15.28
C PRO A 98 -8.17 2.97 15.73
N GLN A 99 -6.95 2.92 15.17
CA GLN A 99 -5.93 3.92 15.46
C GLN A 99 -6.17 5.22 14.68
N LEU A 100 -6.59 5.14 13.43
CA LEU A 100 -7.01 6.29 12.63
C LEU A 100 -8.20 7.00 13.26
N GLN A 101 -9.18 6.27 13.80
CA GLN A 101 -10.34 6.84 14.50
C GLN A 101 -9.98 7.64 15.76
N ARG A 102 -8.83 7.40 16.38
CA ARG A 102 -8.37 8.25 17.50
C ARG A 102 -8.03 9.66 17.05
N HIS A 103 -7.63 9.82 15.79
CA HIS A 103 -7.30 11.10 15.18
C HIS A 103 -8.49 11.72 14.43
N TRP A 104 -9.30 10.86 13.80
CA TRP A 104 -10.49 11.24 13.05
C TRP A 104 -11.73 10.50 13.58
N PRO A 105 -12.29 10.91 14.73
CA PRO A 105 -13.32 10.14 15.45
C PRO A 105 -14.66 10.04 14.72
N LEU A 106 -14.86 10.80 13.64
CA LEU A 106 -16.11 10.82 12.88
C LEU A 106 -16.07 9.97 11.59
N ILE A 107 -14.98 9.20 11.38
CA ILE A 107 -14.90 8.29 10.25
C ILE A 107 -15.32 6.87 10.66
N ASP A 108 -16.09 6.21 9.81
CA ASP A 108 -16.47 4.80 9.99
C ASP A 108 -15.77 3.91 8.96
N TYR A 109 -15.44 2.68 9.36
CA TYR A 109 -14.85 1.71 8.46
C TYR A 109 -15.90 1.07 7.57
N HIS A 110 -15.77 1.26 6.27
CA HIS A 110 -16.65 0.67 5.26
C HIS A 110 -15.96 -0.42 4.43
N GLY A 111 -14.70 -0.70 4.70
CA GLY A 111 -13.87 -1.63 3.93
C GLY A 111 -12.77 -0.94 3.14
N ILE A 112 -12.16 -1.72 2.25
CA ILE A 112 -11.16 -1.25 1.28
C ILE A 112 -11.80 -1.32 -0.10
N ASN A 113 -11.81 -0.19 -0.81
CA ASN A 113 -12.24 -0.14 -2.21
C ASN A 113 -11.23 -0.87 -3.10
N ASP A 114 -9.93 -0.58 -2.92
CA ASP A 114 -8.84 -1.29 -3.58
C ASP A 114 -7.55 -1.23 -2.75
N ALA A 115 -6.70 -2.24 -2.97
CA ALA A 115 -5.33 -2.30 -2.48
C ALA A 115 -4.45 -2.86 -3.60
N PHE A 116 -3.49 -2.05 -4.06
CA PHE A 116 -2.67 -2.39 -5.23
C PHE A 116 -1.21 -2.01 -5.04
N ILE A 117 -0.33 -2.80 -5.64
CA ILE A 117 1.11 -2.55 -5.62
C ILE A 117 1.48 -1.77 -6.88
N ILE A 118 2.10 -0.60 -6.70
CA ILE A 118 2.66 0.20 -7.78
C ILE A 118 4.15 -0.11 -7.88
N LYS A 119 4.63 -0.30 -9.11
CA LYS A 119 6.02 -0.53 -9.46
C LYS A 119 6.59 0.65 -10.23
N TYR A 120 7.64 1.28 -9.68
CA TYR A 120 8.40 2.33 -10.37
C TYR A 120 9.76 1.79 -10.78
N GLN A 121 10.11 2.01 -12.06
CA GLN A 121 11.42 1.64 -12.62
C GLN A 121 11.73 2.49 -13.84
N GLN A 122 13.04 2.66 -14.13
CA GLN A 122 13.47 3.34 -15.34
C GLN A 122 13.04 2.56 -16.59
N GLY A 123 12.56 3.28 -17.61
CA GLY A 123 12.03 2.68 -18.84
C GLY A 123 10.63 2.08 -18.70
N GLY A 124 10.01 2.20 -17.53
CA GLY A 124 8.62 1.84 -17.26
C GLY A 124 7.89 3.03 -16.63
N GLN A 125 7.17 2.80 -15.52
CA GLN A 125 6.62 3.87 -14.70
C GLN A 125 7.76 4.57 -13.95
N GLU A 126 8.11 5.79 -14.33
CA GLU A 126 9.24 6.50 -13.72
C GLU A 126 8.81 7.49 -12.63
N GLU A 127 7.63 8.04 -12.76
CA GLU A 127 7.05 9.05 -11.85
C GLU A 127 5.52 8.94 -11.86
N LEU A 128 4.86 9.59 -10.92
CA LEU A 128 3.42 9.75 -10.92
C LEU A 128 3.09 11.23 -10.75
N ARG A 129 2.28 11.78 -11.67
CA ARG A 129 1.94 13.20 -11.70
C ARG A 129 1.18 13.64 -10.44
N PRO A 130 1.15 14.94 -10.11
CA PRO A 130 0.31 15.46 -9.03
C PRO A 130 -1.16 15.11 -9.23
N HIS A 131 -1.78 14.57 -8.17
CA HIS A 131 -3.18 14.15 -8.11
C HIS A 131 -3.68 14.14 -6.67
N HIS A 132 -4.94 13.85 -6.50
CA HIS A 132 -5.54 13.43 -5.23
C HIS A 132 -6.33 12.15 -5.46
N ASP A 133 -6.49 11.37 -4.41
CA ASP A 133 -7.25 10.12 -4.48
C ASP A 133 -8.74 10.36 -4.25
N VAL A 134 -9.57 9.44 -4.74
CA VAL A 134 -11.01 9.40 -4.51
C VAL A 134 -11.33 8.27 -3.53
N ALA A 135 -11.02 8.49 -2.27
CA ALA A 135 -11.24 7.57 -1.17
C ALA A 135 -11.61 8.35 0.10
N GLN A 136 -12.03 7.69 1.17
CA GLN A 136 -12.23 8.33 2.48
C GLN A 136 -10.87 8.68 3.10
N VAL A 137 -10.01 7.68 3.19
CA VAL A 137 -8.63 7.77 3.63
C VAL A 137 -7.79 6.99 2.63
N SER A 138 -6.61 7.49 2.30
CA SER A 138 -5.59 6.76 1.56
C SER A 138 -4.46 6.36 2.48
N ALA A 139 -3.85 5.22 2.21
CA ALA A 139 -2.62 4.82 2.86
C ALA A 139 -1.63 4.24 1.86
N SER A 140 -0.35 4.38 2.17
CA SER A 140 0.74 3.78 1.41
C SER A 140 1.68 3.03 2.33
N ILE A 141 2.03 1.79 1.99
CA ILE A 141 3.04 1.01 2.71
C ILE A 141 4.29 0.91 1.85
N LYS A 142 5.42 1.33 2.41
CA LYS A 142 6.73 1.24 1.77
C LYS A 142 7.20 -0.21 1.78
N LEU A 143 7.31 -0.85 0.61
CA LEU A 143 7.66 -2.27 0.52
C LEU A 143 9.16 -2.54 0.38
N ASN A 144 9.95 -1.57 -0.12
CA ASN A 144 11.41 -1.67 -0.21
C ASN A 144 12.06 -0.29 -0.14
N ASP A 145 13.41 -0.26 -0.11
CA ASP A 145 14.20 0.97 -0.05
C ASP A 145 15.46 0.94 -0.97
N ALA A 146 15.69 -0.15 -1.71
CA ALA A 146 16.84 -0.29 -2.61
C ALA A 146 16.64 0.48 -3.93
N TYR A 147 16.30 1.78 -3.84
CA TYR A 147 16.08 2.66 -4.99
C TYR A 147 16.45 4.13 -4.66
N GLU A 148 16.60 4.96 -5.68
CA GLU A 148 16.80 6.40 -5.57
C GLU A 148 15.71 7.15 -6.35
N GLY A 149 15.19 8.24 -5.81
CA GLY A 149 14.02 8.94 -6.35
C GLY A 149 12.70 8.29 -5.96
N ALA A 150 11.68 8.43 -6.78
CA ALA A 150 10.33 7.92 -6.57
C ALA A 150 9.77 8.23 -5.16
N VAL A 151 10.10 9.39 -4.61
CA VAL A 151 9.62 9.84 -3.30
C VAL A 151 8.17 10.25 -3.41
N LEU A 152 7.32 9.75 -2.51
CA LEU A 152 5.94 10.23 -2.38
C LEU A 152 5.95 11.55 -1.62
N GLU A 153 5.62 12.63 -2.33
CA GLU A 153 5.67 14.00 -1.82
C GLU A 153 4.28 14.62 -1.71
N PHE A 154 4.07 15.35 -0.64
CA PHE A 154 2.87 16.12 -0.32
C PHE A 154 3.23 17.61 -0.25
N PRO A 155 3.28 18.34 -1.38
CA PRO A 155 3.78 19.71 -1.42
C PRO A 155 3.00 20.67 -0.53
N ARG A 156 1.67 20.47 -0.39
CA ARG A 156 0.82 21.30 0.45
C ARG A 156 1.13 21.16 1.94
N GLN A 157 1.51 19.96 2.39
CA GLN A 157 1.89 19.67 3.76
C GLN A 157 3.40 19.86 4.03
N GLY A 158 4.19 20.07 2.98
CA GLY A 158 5.65 20.15 3.08
C GLY A 158 6.28 18.82 3.58
N ALA A 159 5.68 17.68 3.25
CA ALA A 159 6.04 16.38 3.78
C ALA A 159 6.32 15.36 2.67
N ASN A 160 7.02 14.28 3.04
CA ASN A 160 7.27 13.15 2.16
C ASN A 160 7.54 11.86 2.96
N ASN A 161 7.59 10.72 2.26
CA ASN A 161 7.81 9.40 2.87
C ASN A 161 9.27 8.90 2.82
N ALA A 162 10.24 9.72 2.44
CA ALA A 162 11.62 9.27 2.20
C ALA A 162 12.25 8.63 3.46
N ALA A 163 12.07 9.24 4.62
CA ALA A 163 12.65 8.79 5.88
C ALA A 163 11.93 7.61 6.54
N LEU A 164 10.75 7.21 6.04
CA LEU A 164 10.01 6.11 6.63
C LEU A 164 10.69 4.77 6.34
N PRO A 165 10.85 3.89 7.35
CA PRO A 165 11.40 2.54 7.17
C PRO A 165 10.53 1.66 6.27
N VAL A 166 11.12 0.58 5.74
CA VAL A 166 10.37 -0.49 5.04
C VAL A 166 9.33 -1.08 5.98
N GLY A 167 8.13 -1.31 5.47
CA GLY A 167 6.99 -1.81 6.22
C GLY A 167 6.18 -0.72 6.94
N SER A 168 6.60 0.55 6.87
CA SER A 168 5.80 1.64 7.42
C SER A 168 4.59 1.94 6.56
N LEU A 169 3.45 2.12 7.23
CA LEU A 169 2.24 2.68 6.67
C LEU A 169 2.26 4.20 6.90
N LEU A 170 1.89 4.95 5.88
CA LEU A 170 1.58 6.38 5.93
C LEU A 170 0.13 6.55 5.49
N ALA A 171 -0.71 7.18 6.32
CA ALA A 171 -2.12 7.44 6.02
C ALA A 171 -2.40 8.94 6.00
N TRP A 172 -3.33 9.34 5.13
CA TRP A 172 -3.76 10.74 4.96
C TRP A 172 -5.23 10.83 4.52
N PRO A 173 -5.93 11.93 4.81
CA PRO A 173 -7.23 12.18 4.21
C PRO A 173 -7.11 12.27 2.70
N SER A 174 -8.01 11.62 1.99
CA SER A 174 -8.04 11.66 0.52
C SER A 174 -8.69 12.95 0.00
N LEU A 175 -9.01 12.98 -1.28
CA LEU A 175 -9.61 14.10 -1.98
C LEU A 175 -8.68 15.33 -2.01
N VAL A 176 -9.26 16.50 -2.10
CA VAL A 176 -8.54 17.76 -2.40
C VAL A 176 -7.59 18.27 -1.32
N THR A 177 -7.61 17.69 -0.12
CA THR A 177 -6.84 18.21 1.01
C THR A 177 -5.36 17.82 0.96
N HIS A 178 -5.06 16.63 0.43
CA HIS A 178 -3.71 16.07 0.40
C HIS A 178 -3.29 15.69 -1.03
N PRO A 179 -3.14 16.67 -1.95
CA PRO A 179 -2.59 16.39 -3.26
C PRO A 179 -1.15 15.93 -3.13
N HIS A 180 -0.78 14.91 -3.88
CA HIS A 180 0.53 14.29 -3.81
C HIS A 180 1.00 13.81 -5.19
N HIS A 181 2.27 13.44 -5.26
CA HIS A 181 2.89 12.89 -6.47
C HIS A 181 4.07 12.00 -6.09
N SER A 182 4.54 11.16 -7.01
CA SER A 182 5.81 10.47 -6.85
C SER A 182 6.85 11.10 -7.77
N THR A 183 7.99 11.50 -7.20
CA THR A 183 9.11 12.04 -7.98
C THR A 183 9.69 10.99 -8.91
N ARG A 184 10.47 11.41 -9.89
CA ARG A 184 11.10 10.49 -10.85
C ARG A 184 12.07 9.54 -10.14
N ILE A 185 11.98 8.24 -10.48
CA ILE A 185 12.96 7.24 -10.07
C ILE A 185 14.24 7.42 -10.87
N THR A 186 15.39 7.41 -10.21
CA THR A 186 16.70 7.59 -10.84
C THR A 186 17.56 6.34 -10.79
N LYS A 187 17.23 5.38 -9.89
CA LYS A 187 17.96 4.12 -9.76
C LYS A 187 17.12 3.06 -9.07
N GLY A 188 17.31 1.81 -9.44
CA GLY A 188 16.65 0.65 -8.81
C GLY A 188 15.19 0.50 -9.22
N THR A 189 14.44 -0.22 -8.40
CA THR A 189 12.99 -0.43 -8.57
C THR A 189 12.30 -0.20 -7.22
N LYS A 190 11.29 0.66 -7.21
CA LYS A 190 10.46 0.89 -6.02
C LYS A 190 9.17 0.10 -6.13
N TYR A 191 8.75 -0.46 -5.01
CA TYR A 191 7.42 -1.03 -4.80
C TYR A 191 6.77 -0.33 -3.60
N SER A 192 5.52 0.05 -3.75
CA SER A 192 4.66 0.53 -2.66
C SER A 192 3.27 -0.06 -2.80
N LEU A 193 2.67 -0.45 -1.68
CA LEU A 193 1.26 -0.81 -1.64
C LEU A 193 0.46 0.45 -1.35
N THR A 194 -0.49 0.76 -2.21
CA THR A 194 -1.51 1.80 -1.98
C THR A 194 -2.80 1.14 -1.53
N ILE A 195 -3.48 1.73 -0.55
CA ILE A 195 -4.75 1.26 -0.01
C ILE A 195 -5.73 2.43 -0.06
N TRP A 196 -6.86 2.22 -0.71
CA TRP A 196 -7.98 3.17 -0.73
C TRP A 196 -9.12 2.65 0.15
N PHE A 197 -9.34 3.31 1.27
CA PHE A 197 -10.46 3.01 2.16
C PHE A 197 -11.77 3.54 1.56
N GLU A 198 -12.80 2.70 1.61
CA GLU A 198 -14.06 2.94 0.95
C GLU A 198 -14.76 4.20 1.49
N LEU A 199 -15.34 4.98 0.59
CA LEU A 199 -16.20 6.09 0.95
C LEU A 199 -17.51 5.56 1.57
N PRO A 200 -18.13 6.31 2.51
CA PRO A 200 -19.47 5.97 2.97
C PRO A 200 -20.42 5.86 1.79
N LEU A 201 -21.16 4.76 1.71
CA LEU A 201 -22.21 4.63 0.71
C LEU A 201 -23.17 5.81 0.88
N SER A 202 -23.38 6.58 -0.17
CA SER A 202 -24.42 7.58 -0.20
C SER A 202 -25.75 6.87 0.03
N LEU A 203 -26.41 7.14 1.15
CA LEU A 203 -27.78 6.71 1.35
C LEU A 203 -28.62 7.45 0.29
N SER A 204 -28.91 6.75 -0.79
CA SER A 204 -29.83 7.20 -1.84
C SER A 204 -31.28 7.13 -1.36
#